data_a65b863b8516c9006f36a2164ea55811
#
_entry.id   a65b863b8516c9006f36a2164ea55811
#
_cell.length_a   1.000
_cell.length_b   1.000
_cell.length_c   1.000
_cell.angle_alpha   90.00
_cell.angle_beta   90.00
_cell.angle_gamma   90.00
#
_symmetry.space_group_name_H-M   'P 1'
#
loop_
_entity.id
_entity.type
_entity.pdbx_description
1 polymer ?
#
loop_
_entity_poly.entity_id
_entity_poly.type
_entity_poly.pdbx_seq_one_letter_code
_entity_poly.pdbx_strand_id
1 'polypeptide(L)' 'MKTDIIATRLVELRNSKNLTQNELAIKVGVAPTSIAMYEAGKRIPCDEVKVRLAKVFKKSVQSIFFAK' A
#
# COMPACT_ATOMS: atom_id res chain seq x y z
N MET A 1 3.34 11.41 11.48
CA MET A 1 2.18 10.55 11.83
C MET A 1 2.30 9.21 11.14
N LYS A 2 1.82 8.14 11.78
CA LYS A 2 1.95 6.78 11.22
C LYS A 2 1.31 6.64 9.84
N THR A 3 0.14 7.27 9.65
CA THR A 3 -0.56 7.20 8.36
C THR A 3 0.24 7.84 7.25
N ASP A 4 0.95 8.93 7.54
CA ASP A 4 1.77 9.62 6.54
C ASP A 4 2.96 8.76 6.12
N ILE A 5 3.57 8.08 7.08
CA ILE A 5 4.70 7.18 6.80
C ILE A 5 4.23 6.02 5.91
N ILE A 6 3.10 5.41 6.25
CA ILE A 6 2.53 4.31 5.48
C ILE A 6 2.19 4.80 4.07
N ALA A 7 1.54 5.95 3.96
CA ALA A 7 1.16 6.52 2.67
C ALA A 7 2.38 6.74 1.79
N THR A 8 3.43 7.34 2.33
CA THR A 8 4.67 7.59 1.59
C THR A 8 5.32 6.29 1.12
N ARG A 9 5.39 5.30 2.01
CA ARG A 9 5.97 4.00 1.66
C ARG A 9 5.21 3.32 0.53
N LEU A 10 3.88 3.37 0.57
CA LEU A 10 3.06 2.75 -0.46
C LEU A 10 3.28 3.40 -1.82
N VAL A 11 3.35 4.73 -1.85
CA VAL A 11 3.63 5.46 -3.10
C VAL A 11 5.00 5.07 -3.64
N GLU A 12 6.01 5.06 -2.79
CA GLU A 12 7.37 4.72 -3.20
C GLU A 12 7.46 3.28 -3.72
N LEU A 13 6.83 2.34 -3.03
CA LEU A 13 6.84 0.94 -3.45
C LEU A 13 6.11 0.75 -4.77
N ARG A 14 4.96 1.40 -4.92
CA ARG A 14 4.20 1.34 -6.17
C ARG A 14 5.03 1.89 -7.34
N ASN A 15 5.64 3.05 -7.14
CA ASN A 15 6.45 3.67 -8.19
C ASN A 15 7.68 2.83 -8.51
N SER A 16 8.27 2.16 -7.52
CA SER A 16 9.43 1.30 -7.76
C SER A 16 9.10 0.09 -8.64
N LYS A 17 7.83 -0.29 -8.69
CA LYS A 17 7.34 -1.37 -9.55
C LYS A 17 6.74 -0.86 -10.85
N ASN A 18 6.78 0.45 -11.08
CA ASN A 18 6.19 1.08 -12.26
C ASN A 18 4.70 0.78 -12.42
N LEU A 19 3.98 0.72 -11.30
CA LEU A 19 2.55 0.43 -11.30
C LEU A 19 1.75 1.70 -11.13
N THR A 20 0.62 1.78 -11.85
CA THR A 20 -0.39 2.81 -11.58
C THR A 20 -1.22 2.39 -10.37
N GLN A 21 -1.98 3.32 -9.81
CA GLN A 21 -2.90 3.00 -8.72
C GLN A 21 -3.92 1.93 -9.16
N ASN A 22 -4.41 2.03 -10.40
CA ASN A 22 -5.35 1.03 -10.93
C ASN A 22 -4.70 -0.36 -11.02
N GLU A 23 -3.48 -0.41 -11.52
CA GLU A 23 -2.77 -1.69 -11.64
C GLU A 23 -2.52 -2.32 -10.27
N LEU A 24 -2.12 -1.52 -9.30
CA LEU A 24 -1.91 -2.02 -7.94
C LEU A 24 -3.24 -2.52 -7.35
N ALA A 25 -4.32 -1.78 -7.55
CA ALA A 25 -5.64 -2.16 -7.05
C ALA A 25 -6.06 -3.52 -7.60
N ILE A 26 -5.84 -3.76 -8.89
CA ILE A 26 -6.16 -5.05 -9.51
C ILE A 26 -5.34 -6.17 -8.86
N LYS A 27 -4.05 -5.95 -8.66
CA LYS A 27 -3.17 -6.96 -8.06
C LYS A 27 -3.55 -7.28 -6.63
N VAL A 28 -4.03 -6.30 -5.89
CA VAL A 28 -4.39 -6.46 -4.48
C VAL A 28 -5.85 -6.92 -4.32
N GLY A 29 -6.67 -6.70 -5.33
CA GLY A 29 -8.08 -7.08 -5.29
C GLY A 29 -8.94 -6.08 -4.54
N VAL A 30 -8.63 -4.79 -4.65
CA VAL A 30 -9.42 -3.70 -4.05
C VAL A 30 -9.77 -2.67 -5.12
N ALA A 31 -10.67 -1.75 -4.78
CA ALA A 31 -11.01 -0.66 -5.69
C ALA A 31 -9.86 0.33 -5.80
N PRO A 32 -9.67 0.95 -6.99
CA PRO A 32 -8.62 1.97 -7.14
C PRO A 32 -8.76 3.13 -6.16
N THR A 33 -9.98 3.49 -5.79
CA THR A 33 -10.22 4.54 -4.80
C THR A 33 -9.62 4.17 -3.44
N SER A 34 -9.62 2.87 -3.10
CA SER A 34 -9.01 2.43 -1.84
C SER A 34 -7.50 2.68 -1.85
N ILE A 35 -6.82 2.37 -2.95
CA ILE A 35 -5.39 2.64 -3.08
C ILE A 35 -5.13 4.15 -2.96
N ALA A 36 -5.93 4.97 -3.63
CA ALA A 36 -5.78 6.42 -3.55
C ALA A 36 -5.94 6.92 -2.11
N MET A 37 -6.89 6.36 -1.36
CA MET A 37 -7.11 6.74 0.04
C MET A 37 -5.92 6.34 0.93
N TYR A 38 -5.36 5.15 0.71
CA TYR A 38 -4.19 4.70 1.45
C TYR A 38 -3.00 5.63 1.18
N GLU A 39 -2.78 5.98 -0.08
CA GLU A 39 -1.65 6.82 -0.48
C GLU A 39 -1.83 8.28 -0.06
N ALA A 40 -3.07 8.72 0.15
CA ALA A 40 -3.37 10.05 0.65
C ALA A 40 -3.28 10.14 2.18
N GLY A 41 -3.07 9.01 2.86
CA GLY A 41 -3.03 8.98 4.31
C GLY A 41 -4.38 9.10 4.98
N LYS A 42 -5.46 8.93 4.22
CA LYS A 42 -6.83 9.07 4.73
C LYS A 42 -7.39 7.76 5.27
N ARG A 43 -6.73 6.65 4.99
CA ARG A 43 -7.21 5.33 5.35
C ARG A 43 -6.04 4.39 5.53
N ILE A 44 -6.15 3.47 6.49
CA ILE A 44 -5.16 2.42 6.70
C ILE A 44 -5.75 1.11 6.19
N PRO A 45 -5.01 0.34 5.37
CA PRO A 45 -5.52 -0.95 4.90
C PRO A 45 -5.82 -1.88 6.06
N CYS A 46 -6.86 -2.70 5.92
CA CYS A 46 -7.13 -3.76 6.89
C CYS A 46 -6.04 -4.84 6.78
N ASP A 47 -6.00 -5.74 7.77
CA ASP A 47 -4.94 -6.74 7.86
C ASP A 47 -4.84 -7.60 6.61
N GLU A 48 -5.96 -8.01 6.05
CA GLU A 48 -5.96 -8.83 4.83
C GLU A 48 -5.32 -8.09 3.66
N VAL A 49 -5.65 -6.81 3.50
CA VAL A 49 -5.09 -5.99 2.42
C VAL A 49 -3.61 -5.74 2.66
N LYS A 50 -3.20 -5.53 3.92
CA LYS A 50 -1.78 -5.40 4.26
C LYS A 50 -0.98 -6.60 3.80
N VAL A 51 -1.49 -7.81 4.05
CA VAL A 51 -0.82 -9.04 3.62
C VAL A 51 -0.71 -9.10 2.10
N ARG A 52 -1.77 -8.75 1.39
CA ARG A 52 -1.78 -8.76 -0.06
C ARG A 52 -0.79 -7.74 -0.65
N LEU A 53 -0.74 -6.55 -0.07
CA LEU A 53 0.22 -5.53 -0.48
C LEU A 53 1.65 -6.01 -0.26
N ALA A 54 1.91 -6.62 0.88
CA ALA A 54 3.24 -7.15 1.19
C ALA A 54 3.67 -8.20 0.16
N LYS A 55 2.76 -9.06 -0.27
CA LYS A 55 3.05 -10.07 -1.29
C LYS A 55 3.37 -9.43 -2.63
N VAL A 56 2.62 -8.42 -3.04
CA VAL A 56 2.86 -7.72 -4.31
C VAL A 56 4.24 -7.08 -4.30
N PHE A 57 4.62 -6.46 -3.20
CA PHE A 57 5.90 -5.77 -3.10
C PHE A 57 7.05 -6.68 -2.66
N LYS A 58 6.77 -7.95 -2.36
CA LYS A 58 7.76 -8.93 -1.90
C LYS A 58 8.51 -8.44 -0.66
N LYS A 59 7.75 -7.88 0.28
CA LYS A 59 8.26 -7.38 1.55
C LYS A 59 7.39 -7.91 2.67
N SER A 60 7.89 -7.81 3.91
CA SER A 60 7.09 -8.22 5.06
C SER A 60 6.07 -7.14 5.42
N VAL A 61 4.96 -7.56 6.01
CA VAL A 61 3.96 -6.62 6.54
C VAL A 61 4.62 -5.66 7.52
N GLN A 62 5.50 -6.18 8.37
CA GLN A 62 6.19 -5.36 9.36
C GLN A 62 7.04 -4.27 8.73
N SER A 63 7.77 -4.58 7.65
CA SER A 63 8.65 -3.59 7.04
C SER A 63 7.88 -2.46 6.37
N ILE A 64 6.66 -2.72 5.91
CA ILE A 64 5.85 -1.69 5.25
C ILE A 64 5.04 -0.90 6.28
N PHE A 65 4.38 -1.57 7.21
CA PHE A 65 3.36 -0.95 8.04
C PHE A 65 3.79 -0.70 9.48
N PHE A 66 4.78 -1.40 9.97
CA PHE A 66 5.15 -1.32 11.39
C PHE A 66 6.59 -0.89 11.63
N ALA A 67 7.44 -0.88 10.62
CA ALA A 67 8.82 -0.42 10.78
C ALA A 67 8.87 1.10 10.95
N LYS A 68 9.77 1.53 11.78
CA LYS A 68 9.98 2.96 12.03
C LYS A 68 10.78 3.62 10.92
#